data_ffac70e2a9f10070f4c6eb6e0600dcae
#
_entry.id   ffac70e2a9f10070f4c6eb6e0600dcae
#
_cell.length_a   1.000
_cell.length_b   1.000
_cell.length_c   1.000
_cell.angle_alpha   90.00
_cell.angle_beta   90.00
_cell.angle_gamma   90.00
#
_symmetry.space_group_name_H-M   'P 1'
#
loop_
_entity.id
_entity.type
_entity.pdbx_description
1 polymer ?
#
loop_
_entity_poly.entity_id
_entity_poly.type
_entity_poly.pdbx_seq_one_letter_code
_entity_poly.pdbx_strand_id
1 'polypeptide(L)'
;MSGVRVIMPSEMSLLDGINSLRSIRKFRPDPIPEDKLKIVLKSASKAASGSNTQPWEFVVVRDAKVKARLKEPMLRTWLARLAGSTGMSPRMKGVYDDATEMLRNTEKVPAIIYCCADLNRVGKSEEVKYASIYPAVQNLMLAAHALGLASCLTVHGSTSTRGEPEVKKILSIPDHVKVACLVYLGYPAVRLGSPKRKPIENFVHNDRW
;
A
#
# COMPACT_ATOMS: atom_id res chain seq x y z
N MET A 1 -3.01 34.53 2.38
CA MET A 1 -2.84 33.18 1.81
C MET A 1 -4.21 32.56 1.68
N SER A 2 -4.82 32.57 0.50
CA SER A 2 -6.16 32.06 0.24
C SER A 2 -6.12 30.54 0.23
N GLY A 3 -6.72 29.93 1.25
CA GLY A 3 -6.88 28.48 1.32
C GLY A 3 -7.82 28.01 0.21
N VAL A 4 -7.30 27.31 -0.77
CA VAL A 4 -8.12 26.60 -1.76
C VAL A 4 -8.89 25.50 -1.03
N ARG A 5 -10.20 25.71 -0.85
CA ARG A 5 -11.12 24.69 -0.33
C ARG A 5 -11.30 23.64 -1.43
N VAL A 6 -10.62 22.51 -1.29
CA VAL A 6 -10.82 21.36 -2.18
C VAL A 6 -12.22 20.81 -1.89
N ILE A 7 -13.15 20.97 -2.82
CA ILE A 7 -14.48 20.37 -2.75
C ILE A 7 -14.29 18.87 -2.94
N MET A 8 -14.43 18.10 -1.87
CA MET A 8 -14.36 16.63 -1.90
C MET A 8 -15.65 16.06 -2.52
N PRO A 9 -15.57 15.11 -3.46
CA PRO A 9 -16.78 14.42 -3.93
C PRO A 9 -17.24 13.47 -2.82
N SER A 10 -18.48 13.67 -2.36
CA SER A 10 -19.20 12.97 -1.29
C SER A 10 -18.46 12.94 0.07
N GLU A 11 -19.16 13.42 1.09
CA GLU A 11 -18.68 13.47 2.48
C GLU A 11 -18.66 12.07 3.11
N MET A 12 -17.70 11.24 2.71
CA MET A 12 -17.44 10.00 3.42
C MET A 12 -16.92 10.34 4.81
N SER A 13 -17.63 9.93 5.86
CA SER A 13 -17.13 10.12 7.22
C SER A 13 -15.86 9.31 7.44
N LEU A 14 -15.02 9.69 8.40
CA LEU A 14 -13.82 8.94 8.76
C LEU A 14 -14.17 7.50 9.15
N LEU A 15 -15.24 7.29 9.91
CA LEU A 15 -15.66 5.96 10.35
C LEU A 15 -16.18 5.11 9.18
N ASP A 16 -16.90 5.70 8.23
CA ASP A 16 -17.33 4.99 7.02
C ASP A 16 -16.12 4.55 6.19
N GLY A 17 -15.13 5.45 6.04
CA GLY A 17 -13.87 5.12 5.39
C GLY A 17 -13.15 3.94 6.04
N ILE A 18 -13.00 3.96 7.36
CA ILE A 18 -12.37 2.88 8.14
C ILE A 18 -13.15 1.56 8.00
N ASN A 19 -14.49 1.62 8.09
CA ASN A 19 -15.34 0.43 8.04
C ASN A 19 -15.47 -0.19 6.65
N SER A 20 -15.28 0.59 5.59
CA SER A 20 -15.45 0.13 4.20
C SER A 20 -14.14 -0.11 3.47
N LEU A 21 -13.01 0.44 3.92
CA LEU A 21 -11.71 0.25 3.28
C LEU A 21 -11.31 -1.22 3.23
N ARG A 22 -10.94 -1.66 2.03
CA ARG A 22 -10.44 -3.02 1.80
C ARG A 22 -9.49 -3.08 0.61
N SER A 23 -8.68 -4.14 0.54
CA SER A 23 -7.81 -4.41 -0.60
C SER A 23 -8.63 -4.74 -1.85
N ILE A 24 -8.43 -3.96 -2.90
CA ILE A 24 -8.95 -4.17 -4.25
C ILE A 24 -7.76 -4.51 -5.16
N ARG A 25 -7.87 -5.57 -5.95
CA ARG A 25 -6.79 -6.08 -6.80
C ARG A 25 -7.10 -5.99 -8.30
N LYS A 26 -8.31 -5.51 -8.64
CA LYS A 26 -8.75 -5.29 -10.03
C LYS A 26 -8.98 -3.80 -10.23
N PHE A 27 -8.16 -3.22 -11.09
CA PHE A 27 -8.15 -1.77 -11.36
C PHE A 27 -8.54 -1.50 -12.81
N ARG A 28 -9.23 -0.37 -13.02
CA ARG A 28 -9.41 0.20 -14.35
C ARG A 28 -8.09 0.87 -14.78
N PRO A 29 -7.80 0.96 -16.08
CA PRO A 29 -6.56 1.57 -16.57
C PRO A 29 -6.57 3.11 -16.55
N ASP A 30 -7.67 3.73 -16.12
CA ASP A 30 -7.82 5.19 -16.10
C ASP A 30 -6.71 5.85 -15.28
N PRO A 31 -6.04 6.89 -15.79
CA PRO A 31 -4.99 7.57 -15.07
C PRO A 31 -5.54 8.30 -13.83
N ILE A 32 -4.74 8.34 -12.77
CA ILE A 32 -5.07 9.09 -11.57
C ILE A 32 -4.71 10.56 -11.79
N PRO A 33 -5.65 11.52 -11.62
CA PRO A 33 -5.36 12.94 -11.68
C PRO A 33 -4.29 13.36 -10.66
N GLU A 34 -3.43 14.29 -11.05
CA GLU A 34 -2.30 14.73 -10.23
C GLU A 34 -2.72 15.36 -8.90
N ASP A 35 -3.82 16.11 -8.90
CA ASP A 35 -4.40 16.70 -7.69
C ASP A 35 -4.85 15.63 -6.68
N LYS A 36 -5.51 14.57 -7.13
CA LYS A 36 -5.89 13.43 -6.26
C LYS A 36 -4.66 12.75 -5.69
N LEU A 37 -3.64 12.50 -6.51
CA LEU A 37 -2.40 11.87 -6.06
C LEU A 37 -1.68 12.73 -5.01
N LYS A 38 -1.64 14.05 -5.20
CA LYS A 38 -1.09 15.00 -4.21
C LYS A 38 -1.85 14.95 -2.89
N ILE A 39 -3.19 14.88 -2.91
CA ILE A 39 -4.00 14.76 -1.69
C ILE A 39 -3.66 13.47 -0.97
N VAL A 40 -3.58 12.34 -1.68
CA VAL A 40 -3.25 11.02 -1.13
C VAL A 40 -1.88 11.04 -0.44
N LEU A 41 -0.84 11.56 -1.10
CA LEU A 41 0.52 11.65 -0.54
C LEU A 41 0.60 12.64 0.63
N LYS A 42 -0.10 13.77 0.55
CA LYS A 42 -0.18 14.75 1.65
C LYS A 42 -0.86 14.14 2.88
N SER A 43 -1.90 13.33 2.68
CA SER A 43 -2.57 12.64 3.79
C SER A 43 -1.65 11.61 4.46
N ALA A 44 -0.86 10.87 3.68
CA ALA A 44 0.17 9.97 4.21
C ALA A 44 1.14 10.72 5.13
N SER A 45 1.63 11.89 4.72
CA SER A 45 2.57 12.69 5.50
C SER A 45 1.99 13.31 6.79
N LYS A 46 0.69 13.12 7.07
CA LYS A 46 0.03 13.56 8.30
C LYS A 46 -0.03 12.48 9.38
N ALA A 47 0.59 11.34 9.15
CA ALA A 47 0.71 10.31 10.18
C ALA A 47 1.60 10.76 11.33
N ALA A 48 1.41 10.14 12.49
CA ALA A 48 2.33 10.28 13.60
C ALA A 48 3.67 9.58 13.28
N SER A 49 4.76 10.12 13.80
CA SER A 49 6.08 9.49 13.74
C SER A 49 6.85 9.72 15.04
N GLY A 50 7.70 8.77 15.41
CA GLY A 50 8.53 8.87 16.60
C GLY A 50 9.34 10.16 16.57
N SER A 51 9.26 10.98 17.62
CA SER A 51 9.92 12.28 17.74
C SER A 51 9.72 13.21 16.53
N ASN A 52 8.62 13.03 15.79
CA ASN A 52 8.32 13.76 14.55
C ASN A 52 9.42 13.67 13.49
N THR A 53 10.13 12.55 13.42
CA THR A 53 11.24 12.34 12.48
C THR A 53 10.81 12.22 11.03
N GLN A 54 9.54 11.91 10.77
CA GLN A 54 8.93 11.84 9.45
C GLN A 54 9.78 11.03 8.45
N PRO A 55 10.09 9.76 8.75
CA PRO A 55 11.09 8.98 8.03
C PRO A 55 10.58 8.39 6.70
N TRP A 56 9.35 8.68 6.33
CA TRP A 56 8.75 8.15 5.11
C TRP A 56 9.30 8.83 3.86
N GLU A 57 9.57 8.00 2.86
CA GLU A 57 9.84 8.39 1.48
C GLU A 57 8.87 7.65 0.56
N PHE A 58 8.36 8.32 -0.46
CA PHE A 58 7.41 7.74 -1.39
C PHE A 58 7.94 7.78 -2.81
N VAL A 59 8.07 6.61 -3.46
CA VAL A 59 8.40 6.53 -4.88
C VAL A 59 7.12 6.19 -5.65
N VAL A 60 6.63 7.13 -6.44
CA VAL A 60 5.42 6.97 -7.25
C VAL A 60 5.79 6.51 -8.65
N VAL A 61 5.38 5.31 -9.02
CA VAL A 61 5.67 4.69 -10.32
C VAL A 61 4.40 4.67 -11.17
N ARG A 62 4.39 5.44 -12.25
CA ARG A 62 3.31 5.51 -13.24
C ARG A 62 3.74 5.00 -14.62
N ASP A 63 5.01 5.11 -14.94
CA ASP A 63 5.55 4.67 -16.22
C ASP A 63 5.37 3.16 -16.41
N ALA A 64 4.73 2.76 -17.52
CA ALA A 64 4.42 1.36 -17.79
C ALA A 64 5.67 0.50 -18.01
N LYS A 65 6.75 1.07 -18.59
CA LYS A 65 8.01 0.34 -18.81
C LYS A 65 8.72 0.07 -17.49
N VAL A 66 8.72 1.05 -16.58
CA VAL A 66 9.27 0.87 -15.23
C VAL A 66 8.46 -0.18 -14.46
N LYS A 67 7.12 -0.11 -14.50
CA LYS A 67 6.25 -1.11 -13.88
C LYS A 67 6.45 -2.52 -14.45
N ALA A 68 6.66 -2.65 -15.76
CA ALA A 68 6.95 -3.93 -16.39
C ALA A 68 8.28 -4.54 -15.89
N ARG A 69 9.31 -3.72 -15.66
CA ARG A 69 10.58 -4.17 -15.07
C ARG A 69 10.41 -4.60 -13.62
N LEU A 70 9.60 -3.88 -12.84
CA LEU A 70 9.32 -4.21 -11.44
C LEU A 70 8.49 -5.50 -11.28
N LYS A 71 7.68 -5.85 -12.27
CA LYS A 71 6.85 -7.06 -12.26
C LYS A 71 7.68 -8.31 -12.02
N GLU A 72 8.82 -8.45 -12.68
CA GLU A 72 9.63 -9.68 -12.64
C GLU A 72 10.08 -10.06 -11.23
N PRO A 73 10.82 -9.24 -10.47
CA PRO A 73 11.24 -9.59 -9.12
C PRO A 73 10.07 -9.81 -8.16
N MET A 74 8.98 -9.06 -8.32
CA MET A 74 7.79 -9.20 -7.46
C MET A 74 7.05 -10.52 -7.73
N LEU A 75 6.82 -10.85 -9.00
CA LEU A 75 6.14 -12.08 -9.39
C LEU A 75 6.95 -13.32 -9.01
N ARG A 76 8.26 -13.30 -9.23
CA ARG A 76 9.16 -14.40 -8.85
C ARG A 76 9.08 -14.68 -7.34
N THR A 77 9.18 -13.67 -6.49
CA THR A 77 9.08 -13.83 -5.04
C THR A 77 7.70 -14.31 -4.60
N TRP A 78 6.65 -13.84 -5.27
CA TRP A 78 5.28 -14.29 -5.03
C TRP A 78 5.08 -15.77 -5.38
N LEU A 79 5.50 -16.19 -6.58
CA LEU A 79 5.35 -17.56 -7.04
C LEU A 79 6.17 -18.54 -6.19
N ALA A 80 7.38 -18.16 -5.76
CA ALA A 80 8.17 -18.96 -4.83
C ALA A 80 7.47 -19.17 -3.49
N ARG A 81 6.78 -18.13 -2.96
CA ARG A 81 5.95 -18.25 -1.76
C ARG A 81 4.74 -19.17 -1.99
N LEU A 82 4.08 -19.06 -3.13
CA LEU A 82 2.94 -19.91 -3.47
C LEU A 82 3.30 -21.38 -3.54
N ALA A 83 4.45 -21.72 -4.15
CA ALA A 83 4.92 -23.10 -4.28
C ALA A 83 5.10 -23.79 -2.92
N GLY A 84 5.39 -23.04 -1.85
CA GLY A 84 5.47 -23.56 -0.48
C GLY A 84 4.14 -23.58 0.29
N SER A 85 3.05 -23.14 -0.32
CA SER A 85 1.76 -23.02 0.37
C SER A 85 0.87 -24.23 0.11
N THR A 86 0.60 -25.05 1.12
CA THR A 86 -0.31 -26.21 1.06
C THR A 86 -1.56 -25.97 1.91
N GLY A 87 -2.66 -26.65 1.61
CA GLY A 87 -3.86 -26.66 2.45
C GLY A 87 -4.67 -25.35 2.47
N MET A 88 -4.61 -24.55 1.39
CA MET A 88 -5.38 -23.32 1.31
C MET A 88 -6.88 -23.57 1.23
N SER A 89 -7.66 -22.81 2.02
CA SER A 89 -9.11 -22.78 1.87
C SER A 89 -9.52 -22.18 0.50
N PRO A 90 -10.70 -22.53 -0.05
CA PRO A 90 -11.20 -21.97 -1.31
C PRO A 90 -11.20 -20.44 -1.34
N ARG A 91 -11.53 -19.80 -0.19
CA ARG A 91 -11.49 -18.34 -0.04
C ARG A 91 -10.06 -17.78 -0.17
N MET A 92 -9.08 -18.43 0.48
CA MET A 92 -7.67 -18.00 0.36
C MET A 92 -7.15 -18.18 -1.06
N LYS A 93 -7.52 -19.30 -1.71
CA LYS A 93 -7.15 -19.54 -3.11
C LYS A 93 -7.62 -18.40 -4.00
N GLY A 94 -8.90 -17.98 -3.91
CA GLY A 94 -9.42 -16.86 -4.70
C GLY A 94 -8.67 -15.54 -4.44
N VAL A 95 -8.29 -15.26 -3.19
CA VAL A 95 -7.48 -14.06 -2.87
C VAL A 95 -6.08 -14.15 -3.51
N TYR A 96 -5.49 -15.33 -3.56
CA TYR A 96 -4.16 -15.55 -4.14
C TYR A 96 -4.19 -15.54 -5.68
N ASP A 97 -5.26 -16.05 -6.27
CA ASP A 97 -5.48 -15.96 -7.72
C ASP A 97 -5.61 -14.50 -8.16
N ASP A 98 -6.44 -13.70 -7.46
CA ASP A 98 -6.57 -12.25 -7.70
C ASP A 98 -5.23 -11.50 -7.50
N ALA A 99 -4.44 -11.87 -6.49
CA ALA A 99 -3.12 -11.28 -6.26
C ALA A 99 -2.13 -11.64 -7.37
N THR A 100 -2.16 -12.88 -7.83
CA THR A 100 -1.32 -13.36 -8.94
C THR A 100 -1.68 -12.64 -10.24
N GLU A 101 -2.98 -12.47 -10.52
CA GLU A 101 -3.46 -11.74 -11.69
C GLU A 101 -3.03 -10.27 -11.65
N MET A 102 -3.16 -9.60 -10.50
CA MET A 102 -2.69 -8.22 -10.30
C MET A 102 -1.19 -8.10 -10.56
N LEU A 103 -0.39 -9.01 -10.02
CA LEU A 103 1.06 -9.01 -10.22
C LEU A 103 1.46 -9.26 -11.67
N ARG A 104 0.77 -10.16 -12.39
CA ARG A 104 0.99 -10.41 -13.82
C ARG A 104 0.65 -9.22 -14.69
N ASN A 105 -0.26 -8.37 -14.25
CA ASN A 105 -0.73 -7.17 -14.95
C ASN A 105 -0.24 -5.87 -14.29
N THR A 106 0.87 -5.92 -13.58
CA THR A 106 1.45 -4.77 -12.82
C THR A 106 1.59 -3.51 -13.69
N GLU A 107 1.96 -3.64 -14.95
CA GLU A 107 2.13 -2.52 -15.87
C GLU A 107 0.81 -1.81 -16.23
N LYS A 108 -0.32 -2.48 -16.09
CA LYS A 108 -1.66 -1.94 -16.38
C LYS A 108 -2.27 -1.16 -15.22
N VAL A 109 -1.76 -1.33 -13.99
CA VAL A 109 -2.25 -0.59 -12.83
C VAL A 109 -1.83 0.88 -12.95
N PRO A 110 -2.73 1.85 -12.73
CA PRO A 110 -2.44 3.27 -12.93
C PRO A 110 -1.22 3.78 -12.18
N ALA A 111 -1.07 3.43 -10.90
CA ALA A 111 0.10 3.80 -10.12
C ALA A 111 0.48 2.73 -9.09
N ILE A 112 1.77 2.67 -8.76
CA ILE A 112 2.31 1.92 -7.63
C ILE A 112 3.09 2.92 -6.77
N ILE A 113 2.82 2.94 -5.46
CA ILE A 113 3.53 3.79 -4.52
C ILE A 113 4.38 2.89 -3.62
N TYR A 114 5.70 2.97 -3.76
CA TYR A 114 6.63 2.34 -2.84
C TYR A 114 6.77 3.22 -1.61
N CYS A 115 6.42 2.66 -0.46
CA CYS A 115 6.46 3.32 0.84
C CYS A 115 7.75 2.89 1.56
N CYS A 116 8.65 3.82 1.72
CA CYS A 116 10.01 3.56 2.17
C CYS A 116 10.31 4.25 3.50
N ALA A 117 11.29 3.74 4.22
CA ALA A 117 11.83 4.29 5.45
C ALA A 117 13.27 4.77 5.22
N ASP A 118 13.54 6.04 5.46
CA ASP A 118 14.90 6.58 5.52
C ASP A 118 15.52 6.23 6.89
N LEU A 119 16.50 5.33 6.87
CA LEU A 119 17.16 4.86 8.09
C LEU A 119 18.01 5.93 8.80
N ASN A 120 18.37 6.99 8.11
CA ASN A 120 19.08 8.11 8.73
C ASN A 120 18.17 8.92 9.67
N ARG A 121 16.84 8.83 9.49
CA ARG A 121 15.83 9.52 10.32
C ARG A 121 15.18 8.63 11.37
N VAL A 122 15.34 7.31 11.28
CA VAL A 122 14.88 6.37 12.31
C VAL A 122 16.10 5.80 13.01
N GLY A 123 16.24 5.91 14.28
CA GLY A 123 17.35 5.30 14.99
C GLY A 123 17.59 3.81 14.62
N LYS A 124 18.56 3.17 15.22
CA LYS A 124 19.02 1.82 14.85
C LYS A 124 18.05 0.68 15.15
N SER A 125 16.93 0.92 15.85
CA SER A 125 15.97 -0.13 16.21
C SER A 125 15.20 -0.63 14.99
N GLU A 126 15.31 -1.93 14.67
CA GLU A 126 14.55 -2.58 13.60
C GLU A 126 13.03 -2.45 13.81
N GLU A 127 12.57 -2.51 15.06
CA GLU A 127 11.15 -2.44 15.42
C GLU A 127 10.55 -1.07 15.12
N VAL A 128 11.33 0.00 15.28
CA VAL A 128 10.88 1.38 15.07
C VAL A 128 10.87 1.78 13.59
N LYS A 129 11.66 1.11 12.74
CA LYS A 129 11.80 1.46 11.31
C LYS A 129 10.46 1.62 10.59
N TYR A 130 9.53 0.72 10.85
CA TYR A 130 8.27 0.67 10.12
C TYR A 130 7.08 1.19 10.92
N ALA A 131 7.24 1.43 12.22
CA ALA A 131 6.17 1.91 13.10
C ALA A 131 5.54 3.23 12.62
N SER A 132 6.34 4.11 11.99
CA SER A 132 5.85 5.37 11.41
C SER A 132 5.38 5.21 9.96
N ILE A 133 5.87 4.21 9.23
CA ILE A 133 5.54 4.02 7.81
C ILE A 133 4.13 3.45 7.64
N TYR A 134 3.76 2.41 8.40
CA TYR A 134 2.43 1.80 8.27
C TYR A 134 1.26 2.72 8.63
N PRO A 135 1.32 3.58 9.66
CA PRO A 135 0.32 4.63 9.86
C PRO A 135 0.20 5.59 8.67
N ALA A 136 1.34 6.00 8.07
CA ALA A 136 1.32 6.83 6.86
C ALA A 136 0.65 6.11 5.67
N VAL A 137 0.92 4.82 5.50
CA VAL A 137 0.28 3.98 4.48
C VAL A 137 -1.22 3.83 4.73
N GLN A 138 -1.64 3.68 5.98
CA GLN A 138 -3.07 3.63 6.31
C GLN A 138 -3.77 4.94 5.96
N ASN A 139 -3.18 6.10 6.29
CA ASN A 139 -3.70 7.40 5.90
C ASN A 139 -3.78 7.56 4.38
N LEU A 140 -2.74 7.10 3.65
CA LEU A 140 -2.71 7.07 2.19
C LEU A 140 -3.90 6.29 1.63
N MET A 141 -4.14 5.09 2.12
CA MET A 141 -5.22 4.22 1.65
C MET A 141 -6.60 4.79 1.98
N LEU A 142 -6.80 5.36 3.17
CA LEU A 142 -8.05 6.01 3.56
C LEU A 142 -8.34 7.25 2.69
N ALA A 143 -7.34 8.09 2.44
CA ALA A 143 -7.48 9.24 1.57
C ALA A 143 -7.80 8.83 0.12
N ALA A 144 -7.13 7.79 -0.38
CA ALA A 144 -7.43 7.23 -1.70
C ALA A 144 -8.88 6.74 -1.77
N HIS A 145 -9.35 6.02 -0.75
CA HIS A 145 -10.72 5.51 -0.67
C HIS A 145 -11.76 6.64 -0.65
N ALA A 146 -11.55 7.69 0.14
CA ALA A 146 -12.40 8.87 0.18
C ALA A 146 -12.47 9.61 -1.17
N LEU A 147 -11.43 9.52 -2.00
CA LEU A 147 -11.38 10.10 -3.35
C LEU A 147 -11.95 9.17 -4.45
N GLY A 148 -12.56 8.03 -4.06
CA GLY A 148 -13.11 7.04 -4.98
C GLY A 148 -12.05 6.18 -5.67
N LEU A 149 -10.80 6.18 -5.16
CA LEU A 149 -9.75 5.29 -5.60
C LEU A 149 -9.76 4.00 -4.79
N ALA A 150 -9.25 2.95 -5.37
CA ALA A 150 -9.00 1.67 -4.74
C ALA A 150 -7.52 1.49 -4.47
N SER A 151 -7.20 0.71 -3.45
CA SER A 151 -5.82 0.41 -3.09
C SER A 151 -5.63 -1.06 -2.70
N CYS A 152 -4.41 -1.55 -2.88
CA CYS A 152 -3.97 -2.85 -2.36
C CYS A 152 -2.55 -2.73 -1.82
N LEU A 153 -2.39 -2.81 -0.49
CA LEU A 153 -1.08 -2.92 0.14
C LEU A 153 -0.53 -4.33 -0.07
N THR A 154 0.75 -4.42 -0.40
CA THR A 154 1.51 -5.66 -0.47
C THR A 154 2.97 -5.43 -0.06
N VAL A 155 3.65 -6.53 0.30
CA VAL A 155 5.07 -6.51 0.68
C VAL A 155 5.97 -7.18 -0.37
N HIS A 156 5.43 -7.57 -1.52
CA HIS A 156 6.23 -8.21 -2.58
C HIS A 156 7.18 -7.19 -3.21
N GLY A 157 8.48 -7.45 -3.13
CA GLY A 157 9.51 -6.49 -3.55
C GLY A 157 9.93 -5.49 -2.45
N SER A 158 9.52 -5.71 -1.20
CA SER A 158 9.98 -4.96 -0.02
C SER A 158 11.10 -5.69 0.72
N THR A 159 11.61 -5.08 1.79
CA THR A 159 12.64 -5.64 2.69
C THR A 159 12.30 -7.03 3.21
N SER A 160 11.02 -7.35 3.36
CA SER A 160 10.55 -8.68 3.78
C SER A 160 10.70 -9.76 2.70
N THR A 161 11.21 -9.42 1.52
CA THR A 161 11.33 -10.34 0.39
C THR A 161 12.71 -10.26 -0.28
N ARG A 162 13.13 -11.35 -0.93
CA ARG A 162 14.39 -11.40 -1.70
C ARG A 162 14.36 -10.49 -2.96
N GLY A 163 13.24 -9.90 -3.30
CA GLY A 163 13.09 -9.02 -4.46
C GLY A 163 13.50 -7.56 -4.22
N GLU A 164 13.67 -7.13 -2.96
CA GLU A 164 14.01 -5.75 -2.64
C GLU A 164 15.26 -5.21 -3.34
N PRO A 165 16.40 -5.93 -3.40
CA PRO A 165 17.61 -5.38 -4.03
C PRO A 165 17.40 -5.02 -5.51
N GLU A 166 16.66 -5.85 -6.26
CA GLU A 166 16.35 -5.58 -7.66
C GLU A 166 15.38 -4.40 -7.80
N VAL A 167 14.36 -4.33 -6.96
CA VAL A 167 13.43 -3.20 -6.92
C VAL A 167 14.18 -1.90 -6.63
N LYS A 168 15.06 -1.89 -5.64
CA LYS A 168 15.89 -0.72 -5.32
C LYS A 168 16.76 -0.30 -6.51
N LYS A 169 17.39 -1.26 -7.18
CA LYS A 169 18.19 -0.99 -8.39
C LYS A 169 17.36 -0.38 -9.52
N ILE A 170 16.15 -0.92 -9.77
CA ILE A 170 15.25 -0.42 -10.81
C ILE A 170 14.79 1.01 -10.52
N LEU A 171 14.51 1.32 -9.26
CA LEU A 171 13.98 2.61 -8.81
C LEU A 171 15.05 3.59 -8.34
N SER A 172 16.33 3.22 -8.38
CA SER A 172 17.47 4.02 -7.88
C SER A 172 17.30 4.44 -6.42
N ILE A 173 16.76 3.54 -5.58
CA ILE A 173 16.56 3.78 -4.15
C ILE A 173 17.90 3.61 -3.42
N PRO A 174 18.38 4.59 -2.64
CA PRO A 174 19.65 4.53 -1.92
C PRO A 174 19.69 3.39 -0.88
N ASP A 175 20.89 2.95 -0.50
CA ASP A 175 21.06 1.82 0.44
C ASP A 175 20.50 2.09 1.83
N HIS A 176 20.61 3.33 2.31
CA HIS A 176 20.06 3.74 3.60
C HIS A 176 18.53 3.86 3.62
N VAL A 177 17.86 3.73 2.48
CA VAL A 177 16.40 3.73 2.38
C VAL A 177 15.91 2.30 2.19
N LYS A 178 14.98 1.86 3.02
CA LYS A 178 14.38 0.51 2.98
C LYS A 178 12.94 0.56 2.51
N VAL A 179 12.57 -0.36 1.64
CA VAL A 179 11.20 -0.50 1.14
C VAL A 179 10.36 -1.25 2.19
N ALA A 180 9.48 -0.56 2.91
CA ALA A 180 8.59 -1.17 3.90
C ALA A 180 7.47 -1.97 3.24
N CYS A 181 6.80 -1.38 2.28
CA CYS A 181 5.71 -1.99 1.52
C CYS A 181 5.47 -1.19 0.24
N LEU A 182 4.52 -1.65 -0.56
CA LEU A 182 4.03 -0.89 -1.71
C LEU A 182 2.50 -0.94 -1.77
N VAL A 183 1.91 0.07 -2.37
CA VAL A 183 0.47 0.22 -2.56
C VAL A 183 0.18 0.34 -4.05
N TYR A 184 -0.55 -0.63 -4.60
CA TYR A 184 -1.20 -0.49 -5.90
C TYR A 184 -2.37 0.48 -5.77
N LEU A 185 -2.49 1.43 -6.69
CA LEU A 185 -3.47 2.51 -6.63
C LEU A 185 -4.11 2.74 -8.00
N GLY A 186 -5.44 2.88 -8.02
CA GLY A 186 -6.21 3.14 -9.25
C GLY A 186 -7.69 3.18 -8.98
N TYR A 187 -8.50 3.34 -10.01
CA TYR A 187 -9.95 3.22 -9.89
C TYR A 187 -10.36 1.75 -9.81
N PRO A 188 -11.34 1.38 -8.96
CA PRO A 188 -11.78 0.00 -8.83
C PRO A 188 -12.48 -0.47 -10.11
N ALA A 189 -12.13 -1.67 -10.60
CA ALA A 189 -12.87 -2.36 -11.66
C ALA A 189 -14.01 -3.23 -11.10
N VAL A 190 -14.07 -3.41 -9.78
CA VAL A 190 -15.08 -4.21 -9.09
C VAL A 190 -15.60 -3.47 -7.86
N ARG A 191 -16.87 -3.68 -7.52
CA ARG A 191 -17.44 -3.23 -6.25
C ARG A 191 -17.45 -4.41 -5.28
N LEU A 192 -16.85 -4.21 -4.12
CA LEU A 192 -16.83 -5.20 -3.06
C LEU A 192 -17.49 -4.59 -1.83
N GLY A 193 -18.28 -5.38 -1.10
CA GLY A 193 -18.86 -4.96 0.18
C GLY A 193 -17.80 -4.74 1.27
N SER A 194 -18.21 -4.29 2.44
CA SER A 194 -17.32 -4.05 3.58
C SER A 194 -16.55 -5.32 3.98
N PRO A 195 -15.33 -5.19 4.48
CA PRO A 195 -14.51 -6.33 4.89
C PRO A 195 -15.12 -7.01 6.13
N LYS A 196 -15.25 -8.34 6.08
CA LYS A 196 -15.64 -9.11 7.27
C LYS A 196 -14.48 -9.10 8.28
N ARG A 197 -14.80 -8.87 9.56
CA ARG A 197 -13.85 -8.93 10.69
C ARG A 197 -14.37 -9.89 11.73
N LYS A 198 -13.48 -10.39 12.57
CA LYS A 198 -13.86 -11.12 13.79
C LYS A 198 -14.53 -10.15 14.77
N PRO A 199 -15.42 -10.63 15.67
CA PRO A 199 -15.93 -9.83 16.77
C PRO A 199 -14.78 -9.24 17.62
N ILE A 200 -14.98 -8.04 18.16
CA ILE A 200 -13.93 -7.33 18.90
C ILE A 200 -13.49 -8.07 20.16
N GLU A 201 -14.40 -8.82 20.74
CA GLU A 201 -14.19 -9.63 21.93
C GLU A 201 -13.12 -10.70 21.74
N ASN A 202 -12.83 -11.08 20.49
CA ASN A 202 -11.81 -12.10 20.17
C ASN A 202 -10.37 -11.60 20.31
N PHE A 203 -10.16 -10.29 20.51
CA PHE A 203 -8.81 -9.70 20.55
C PHE A 203 -8.71 -8.47 21.47
N VAL A 204 -9.72 -8.24 22.30
CA VAL A 204 -9.66 -7.21 23.35
C VAL A 204 -9.61 -7.91 24.70
N HIS A 205 -8.62 -7.59 25.49
CA HIS A 205 -8.42 -8.07 26.86
C HIS A 205 -8.40 -6.84 27.77
N ASN A 206 -9.07 -6.89 28.90
CA ASN A 206 -9.12 -5.81 29.88
C ASN A 206 -8.12 -6.10 30.99
N ASP A 207 -7.20 -5.17 31.24
CA ASP A 207 -6.18 -5.17 32.27
C ASP A 207 -5.14 -6.30 32.17
N ARG A 208 -5.49 -7.46 31.64
CA ARG A 208 -4.61 -8.64 31.49
C ARG A 208 -4.93 -9.37 30.20
N TRP A 209 -3.94 -10.11 29.71
CA TRP A 209 -4.13 -11.06 28.60
C TRP A 209 -5.05 -12.19 28.99
#